data_f1347511903478dd1afc85b53d42e1fc
#
_entry.id   f1347511903478dd1afc85b53d42e1fc
#
_cell.length_a   1.000
_cell.length_b   1.000
_cell.length_c   1.000
_cell.angle_alpha   90.00
_cell.angle_beta   90.00
_cell.angle_gamma   90.00
#
_symmetry.space_group_name_H-M   'P 1'
#
loop_
_entity.id
_entity.type
_entity.pdbx_description
1 polymer ?
#
loop_
_entity_poly.entity_id
_entity_poly.type
_entity_poly.pdbx_seq_one_letter_code
_entity_poly.pdbx_strand_id
1 'polypeptide(L)'
;PEEPLVGMARFAVVLDGWMQDNGLQGVAIQCWDSMQRNFGFSSCGIMSLMSDNLMPAACETDVTGLVAMHALKLASGTPSSLADWNNNYGRERDKCVFWHCGYFAKSFVPDLVMGQHASPDLPNSWGMLHGRASSGPVTFARITTDDVQGQIRAYVGEAEAAIKKLRASSAN
;
A
#
# COMPACT_ATOMS: atom_id res chain seq x y z
N PRO A 1 -9.12 -18.60 6.57
CA PRO A 1 -8.39 -19.72 7.17
C PRO A 1 -7.64 -19.28 8.42
N GLU A 2 -7.62 -20.10 9.46
CA GLU A 2 -7.06 -19.75 10.77
C GLU A 2 -5.53 -19.64 10.75
N GLU A 3 -4.86 -20.55 10.09
CA GLU A 3 -3.40 -20.65 10.06
C GLU A 3 -2.70 -19.39 9.52
N PRO A 4 -3.06 -18.83 8.36
CA PRO A 4 -2.51 -17.57 7.88
C PRO A 4 -2.76 -16.38 8.83
N LEU A 5 -3.93 -16.32 9.45
CA LEU A 5 -4.26 -15.23 10.39
C LEU A 5 -3.38 -15.29 11.65
N VAL A 6 -3.14 -16.49 12.19
CA VAL A 6 -2.22 -16.67 13.32
C VAL A 6 -0.79 -16.32 12.93
N GLY A 7 -0.35 -16.73 11.72
CA GLY A 7 0.97 -16.34 11.18
C GLY A 7 1.12 -14.83 11.06
N MET A 8 0.13 -14.15 10.50
CA MET A 8 0.08 -12.69 10.40
C MET A 8 0.16 -12.02 11.78
N ALA A 9 -0.62 -12.50 12.75
CA ALA A 9 -0.62 -11.93 14.10
C ALA A 9 0.77 -12.08 14.77
N ARG A 10 1.39 -13.24 14.65
CA ARG A 10 2.76 -13.48 15.17
C ARG A 10 3.77 -12.55 14.52
N PHE A 11 3.71 -12.42 13.19
CA PHE A 11 4.60 -11.52 12.45
C PHE A 11 4.39 -10.06 12.89
N ALA A 12 3.15 -9.61 13.06
CA ALA A 12 2.84 -8.26 13.52
C ALA A 12 3.44 -7.97 14.90
N VAL A 13 3.33 -8.91 15.85
CA VAL A 13 3.90 -8.76 17.20
C VAL A 13 5.43 -8.67 17.17
N VAL A 14 6.09 -9.54 16.38
CA VAL A 14 7.55 -9.53 16.24
C VAL A 14 8.02 -8.24 15.58
N LEU A 15 7.32 -7.81 14.52
CA LEU A 15 7.65 -6.58 13.81
C LEU A 15 7.50 -5.34 14.70
N ASP A 16 6.40 -5.26 15.44
CA ASP A 16 6.15 -4.14 16.38
C ASP A 16 7.22 -4.06 17.46
N GLY A 17 7.54 -5.20 18.09
CA GLY A 17 8.63 -5.26 19.09
C GLY A 17 9.98 -4.83 18.51
N TRP A 18 10.34 -5.35 17.32
CA TRP A 18 11.59 -4.96 16.66
C TRP A 18 11.63 -3.47 16.31
N MET A 19 10.51 -2.91 15.86
CA MET A 19 10.42 -1.47 15.57
C MET A 19 10.56 -0.62 16.82
N GLN A 20 9.94 -1.01 17.93
CA GLN A 20 10.05 -0.32 19.22
C GLN A 20 11.48 -0.35 19.74
N ASP A 21 12.13 -1.53 19.75
CA ASP A 21 13.51 -1.72 20.22
C ASP A 21 14.52 -0.87 19.44
N ASN A 22 14.22 -0.58 18.18
CA ASN A 22 15.09 0.20 17.29
C ASN A 22 14.63 1.65 17.06
N GLY A 23 13.57 2.10 17.71
CA GLY A 23 13.05 3.47 17.56
C GLY A 23 12.56 3.80 16.15
N LEU A 24 12.07 2.81 15.40
CA LEU A 24 11.64 2.98 14.01
C LEU A 24 10.25 3.61 13.94
N GLN A 25 10.06 4.51 12.98
CA GLN A 25 8.81 5.23 12.77
C GLN A 25 8.06 4.82 11.49
N GLY A 26 8.51 3.76 10.88
CA GLY A 26 7.93 3.17 9.69
C GLY A 26 8.75 2.00 9.18
N VAL A 27 8.21 1.22 8.27
CA VAL A 27 8.86 0.02 7.73
C VAL A 27 8.54 -0.16 6.26
N ALA A 28 9.50 -0.68 5.49
CA ALA A 28 9.30 -1.13 4.12
C ALA A 28 9.47 -2.66 4.06
N ILE A 29 8.43 -3.37 3.65
CA ILE A 29 8.36 -4.83 3.72
C ILE A 29 8.43 -5.41 2.31
N GLN A 30 9.28 -6.41 2.11
CA GLN A 30 9.28 -7.20 0.89
C GLN A 30 8.12 -8.20 0.92
N CYS A 31 6.97 -7.79 0.39
CA CYS A 31 5.76 -8.59 0.41
C CYS A 31 5.71 -9.63 -0.72
N TRP A 32 6.19 -9.28 -1.88
CA TRP A 32 6.04 -10.04 -3.11
C TRP A 32 7.31 -10.85 -3.44
N ASP A 33 7.31 -12.08 -3.57
CA ASP A 33 6.40 -13.18 -3.16
C ASP A 33 6.97 -13.88 -1.92
N SER A 34 7.91 -13.17 -1.28
CA SER A 34 8.72 -13.65 -0.17
C SER A 34 7.89 -14.06 1.04
N MET A 35 6.90 -13.25 1.41
CA MET A 35 6.03 -13.55 2.56
C MET A 35 5.17 -14.79 2.31
N GLN A 36 4.62 -14.90 1.11
CA GLN A 36 3.80 -16.05 0.72
C GLN A 36 4.57 -17.35 0.73
N ARG A 37 5.80 -17.34 0.20
CA ARG A 37 6.66 -18.53 0.11
C ARG A 37 7.22 -18.95 1.45
N ASN A 38 7.62 -18.02 2.28
CA ASN A 38 8.34 -18.33 3.52
C ASN A 38 7.42 -18.40 4.74
N PHE A 39 6.28 -17.71 4.72
CA PHE A 39 5.39 -17.60 5.89
C PHE A 39 3.94 -18.01 5.61
N GLY A 40 3.57 -18.24 4.36
CA GLY A 40 2.23 -18.71 4.00
C GLY A 40 1.12 -17.67 4.05
N PHE A 41 1.47 -16.36 4.02
CA PHE A 41 0.51 -15.26 4.02
C PHE A 41 1.07 -14.02 3.32
N SER A 42 0.20 -13.06 3.00
CA SER A 42 0.56 -11.72 2.52
C SER A 42 0.56 -10.72 3.67
N SER A 43 1.53 -9.80 3.69
CA SER A 43 1.66 -8.78 4.73
C SER A 43 0.75 -7.55 4.56
N CYS A 44 -0.05 -7.51 3.51
CA CYS A 44 -0.88 -6.34 3.15
C CYS A 44 -1.81 -5.88 4.28
N GLY A 45 -2.49 -6.84 4.94
CA GLY A 45 -3.36 -6.54 6.08
C GLY A 45 -2.62 -5.93 7.26
N ILE A 46 -1.41 -6.40 7.54
CA ILE A 46 -0.56 -5.87 8.62
C ILE A 46 -0.11 -4.45 8.29
N MET A 47 0.39 -4.23 7.07
CA MET A 47 0.82 -2.90 6.62
C MET A 47 -0.33 -1.89 6.61
N SER A 48 -1.52 -2.33 6.21
CA SER A 48 -2.74 -1.51 6.27
C SER A 48 -3.05 -1.07 7.69
N LEU A 49 -3.06 -2.02 8.62
CA LEU A 49 -3.32 -1.75 10.03
C LEU A 49 -2.26 -0.80 10.64
N MET A 50 -0.99 -1.02 10.35
CA MET A 50 0.11 -0.16 10.82
C MET A 50 -0.06 1.26 10.29
N SER A 51 -0.28 1.43 8.99
CA SER A 51 -0.46 2.75 8.38
C SER A 51 -1.69 3.47 8.91
N ASP A 52 -2.78 2.76 9.16
CA ASP A 52 -4.00 3.31 9.75
C ASP A 52 -3.78 3.79 11.19
N ASN A 53 -2.87 3.14 11.91
CA ASN A 53 -2.40 3.54 13.26
C ASN A 53 -1.23 4.55 13.22
N LEU A 54 -1.06 5.29 12.15
CA LEU A 54 -0.01 6.31 11.98
C LEU A 54 1.43 5.75 12.05
N MET A 55 1.60 4.48 11.75
CA MET A 55 2.88 3.82 11.56
C MET A 55 3.05 3.44 10.08
N PRO A 56 3.59 4.33 9.24
CA PRO A 56 3.69 4.08 7.80
C PRO A 56 4.41 2.77 7.49
N ALA A 57 3.79 1.95 6.67
CA ALA A 57 4.36 0.69 6.22
C ALA A 57 4.27 0.61 4.70
N ALA A 58 5.39 0.62 4.01
CA ALA A 58 5.45 0.58 2.56
C ALA A 58 5.58 -0.86 2.05
N CYS A 59 4.91 -1.14 0.94
CA CYS A 59 5.00 -2.40 0.21
C CYS A 59 6.27 -2.45 -0.65
N GLU A 60 6.65 -3.66 -1.09
CA GLU A 60 7.68 -3.89 -2.10
C GLU A 60 9.07 -3.32 -1.76
N THR A 61 9.37 -3.16 -0.49
CA THR A 61 10.61 -2.57 0.01
C THR A 61 10.85 -1.13 -0.51
N ASP A 62 9.77 -0.40 -0.84
CA ASP A 62 9.86 0.97 -1.33
C ASP A 62 10.23 1.95 -0.20
N VAL A 63 11.51 2.04 0.10
CA VAL A 63 12.04 2.91 1.16
C VAL A 63 11.77 4.38 0.86
N THR A 64 11.89 4.81 -0.39
CA THR A 64 11.63 6.22 -0.76
C THR A 64 10.14 6.55 -0.71
N GLY A 65 9.29 5.59 -1.05
CA GLY A 65 7.84 5.67 -0.82
C GLY A 65 7.50 5.76 0.66
N LEU A 66 8.16 4.95 1.50
CA LEU A 66 8.00 5.02 2.96
C LEU A 66 8.33 6.42 3.50
N VAL A 67 9.44 7.03 3.06
CA VAL A 67 9.81 8.39 3.48
C VAL A 67 8.76 9.41 3.04
N ALA A 68 8.20 9.27 1.84
CA ALA A 68 7.10 10.12 1.37
C ALA A 68 5.83 9.93 2.22
N MET A 69 5.46 8.68 2.54
CA MET A 69 4.34 8.36 3.43
C MET A 69 4.53 8.98 4.81
N HIS A 70 5.74 8.89 5.37
CA HIS A 70 6.05 9.46 6.68
C HIS A 70 5.94 10.99 6.67
N ALA A 71 6.45 11.65 5.62
CA ALA A 71 6.32 13.09 5.45
C ALA A 71 4.85 13.54 5.36
N LEU A 72 4.04 12.84 4.56
CA LEU A 72 2.60 13.11 4.44
C LEU A 72 1.87 12.93 5.79
N LYS A 73 2.17 11.85 6.52
CA LYS A 73 1.63 11.62 7.86
C LYS A 73 2.00 12.74 8.83
N LEU A 74 3.26 13.21 8.83
CA LEU A 74 3.70 14.31 9.69
C LEU A 74 3.01 15.63 9.33
N ALA A 75 2.81 15.89 8.05
CA ALA A 75 2.16 17.12 7.59
C ALA A 75 0.66 17.14 7.86
N SER A 76 -0.03 16.01 7.74
CA SER A 76 -1.49 15.93 7.85
C SER A 76 -1.99 15.50 9.23
N GLY A 77 -1.18 14.79 10.00
CA GLY A 77 -1.61 14.10 11.21
C GLY A 77 -2.55 12.92 10.97
N THR A 78 -2.68 12.47 9.70
CA THR A 78 -3.58 11.39 9.27
C THR A 78 -2.81 10.24 8.62
N PRO A 79 -3.42 9.06 8.46
CA PRO A 79 -2.83 7.96 7.73
C PRO A 79 -2.41 8.32 6.31
N SER A 80 -1.37 7.67 5.81
CA SER A 80 -0.93 7.72 4.43
C SER A 80 -0.92 6.32 3.82
N SER A 81 -1.04 6.22 2.51
CA SER A 81 -1.00 4.95 1.79
C SER A 81 -0.08 5.03 0.58
N LEU A 82 0.51 3.91 0.21
CA LEU A 82 1.27 3.76 -1.01
C LEU A 82 0.35 3.28 -2.13
N ALA A 83 0.50 3.86 -3.31
CA ALA A 83 -0.23 3.44 -4.50
C ALA A 83 0.62 3.59 -5.75
N ASP A 84 0.37 2.75 -6.73
CA ASP A 84 0.99 2.83 -8.03
C ASP A 84 0.28 3.87 -8.90
N TRP A 85 1.06 4.67 -9.59
CA TRP A 85 0.56 5.41 -10.75
C TRP A 85 0.49 4.45 -11.94
N ASN A 86 -0.59 3.68 -11.98
CA ASN A 86 -0.65 2.49 -12.79
C ASN A 86 -0.86 2.77 -14.28
N ASN A 87 -1.90 3.53 -14.64
CA ASN A 87 -2.28 3.73 -16.03
C ASN A 87 -2.86 5.11 -16.28
N ASN A 88 -2.79 5.54 -17.56
CA ASN A 88 -3.59 6.67 -18.05
C ASN A 88 -5.06 6.30 -18.06
N TYR A 89 -5.93 7.28 -17.80
CA TYR A 89 -7.36 7.09 -17.92
C TYR A 89 -7.83 7.42 -19.35
N GLY A 90 -7.76 6.42 -20.23
CA GLY A 90 -8.10 6.60 -21.62
C GLY A 90 -7.23 7.65 -22.32
N ARG A 91 -7.85 8.67 -22.91
CA ARG A 91 -7.17 9.79 -23.61
C ARG A 91 -7.11 11.07 -22.77
N GLU A 92 -7.62 11.07 -21.55
CA GLU A 92 -7.66 12.22 -20.67
C GLU A 92 -6.29 12.39 -19.99
N ARG A 93 -5.55 13.43 -20.37
CA ARG A 93 -4.16 13.64 -19.92
C ARG A 93 -4.03 14.11 -18.47
N ASP A 94 -5.10 14.63 -17.92
CA ASP A 94 -5.22 15.11 -16.54
C ASP A 94 -5.72 14.03 -15.57
N LYS A 95 -5.89 12.79 -16.05
CA LYS A 95 -6.39 11.68 -15.26
C LYS A 95 -5.51 10.45 -15.34
N CYS A 96 -5.40 9.77 -14.23
CA CYS A 96 -4.69 8.50 -14.12
C CYS A 96 -5.47 7.51 -13.25
N VAL A 97 -5.04 6.26 -13.29
CA VAL A 97 -5.54 5.22 -12.41
C VAL A 97 -4.51 4.98 -11.32
N PHE A 98 -4.90 5.26 -10.08
CA PHE A 98 -4.15 4.81 -8.91
C PHE A 98 -4.63 3.42 -8.53
N TRP A 99 -3.68 2.54 -8.31
CA TRP A 99 -3.96 1.17 -7.96
C TRP A 99 -2.84 0.60 -7.07
N HIS A 100 -3.17 -0.41 -6.29
CA HIS A 100 -2.19 -1.23 -5.61
C HIS A 100 -2.73 -2.65 -5.43
N CYS A 101 -1.85 -3.64 -5.39
CA CYS A 101 -2.22 -5.06 -5.43
C CYS A 101 -2.85 -5.63 -4.14
N GLY A 102 -3.03 -4.86 -3.10
CA GLY A 102 -3.72 -5.37 -1.90
C GLY A 102 -3.37 -4.65 -0.61
N TYR A 103 -2.90 -3.40 -0.71
CA TYR A 103 -2.52 -2.60 0.44
C TYR A 103 -3.11 -1.19 0.36
N PHE A 104 -3.89 -0.82 1.36
CA PHE A 104 -4.29 0.56 1.65
C PHE A 104 -4.59 0.69 3.14
N ALA A 105 -4.32 1.83 3.75
CA ALA A 105 -4.83 2.12 5.07
C ALA A 105 -6.38 2.11 5.05
N LYS A 106 -7.00 1.53 6.06
CA LYS A 106 -8.45 1.34 6.14
C LYS A 106 -9.23 2.65 6.03
N SER A 107 -8.68 3.74 6.53
CA SER A 107 -9.27 5.08 6.42
C SER A 107 -9.47 5.56 4.99
N PHE A 108 -8.66 5.07 4.03
CA PHE A 108 -8.83 5.37 2.61
C PHE A 108 -9.84 4.45 1.92
N VAL A 109 -10.04 3.24 2.44
CA VAL A 109 -10.87 2.21 1.82
C VAL A 109 -11.81 1.62 2.88
N PRO A 110 -12.96 2.24 3.12
CA PRO A 110 -13.86 1.85 4.22
C PRO A 110 -14.40 0.41 4.07
N ASP A 111 -14.53 -0.07 2.84
CA ASP A 111 -15.08 -1.41 2.51
C ASP A 111 -13.98 -2.45 2.29
N LEU A 112 -12.88 -2.37 3.04
CA LEU A 112 -11.79 -3.35 2.95
C LEU A 112 -12.24 -4.75 3.34
N VAL A 113 -11.98 -5.70 2.45
CA VAL A 113 -12.20 -7.13 2.67
C VAL A 113 -10.89 -7.86 2.50
N MET A 114 -10.56 -8.73 3.46
CA MET A 114 -9.38 -9.59 3.36
C MET A 114 -9.67 -10.81 2.48
N GLY A 115 -8.72 -11.12 1.61
CA GLY A 115 -8.81 -12.24 0.67
C GLY A 115 -7.45 -12.73 0.23
N GLN A 116 -7.42 -13.34 -0.95
CA GLN A 116 -6.20 -13.82 -1.61
C GLN A 116 -6.02 -13.10 -2.95
N HIS A 117 -4.80 -13.15 -3.48
CA HIS A 117 -4.54 -12.72 -4.84
C HIS A 117 -5.29 -13.61 -5.85
N ALA A 118 -5.78 -13.00 -6.91
CA ALA A 118 -6.53 -13.73 -7.93
C ALA A 118 -5.63 -14.60 -8.83
N SER A 119 -4.31 -14.40 -8.81
CA SER A 119 -3.38 -15.19 -9.62
C SER A 119 -3.20 -16.59 -9.05
N PRO A 120 -3.37 -17.64 -9.86
CA PRO A 120 -3.09 -19.03 -9.44
C PRO A 120 -1.60 -19.27 -9.19
N ASP A 121 -0.71 -18.42 -9.72
CA ASP A 121 0.74 -18.53 -9.55
C ASP A 121 1.22 -18.03 -8.17
N LEU A 122 0.32 -17.49 -7.36
CA LEU A 122 0.57 -17.02 -6.02
C LEU A 122 -0.26 -17.79 -4.99
N PRO A 123 0.09 -19.03 -4.70
CA PRO A 123 -0.52 -19.76 -3.61
C PRO A 123 -0.20 -19.06 -2.27
N ASN A 124 -1.03 -19.28 -1.27
CA ASN A 124 -0.82 -18.76 0.08
C ASN A 124 -0.80 -17.22 0.18
N SER A 125 -1.52 -16.51 -0.69
CA SER A 125 -1.60 -15.06 -0.70
C SER A 125 -2.67 -14.48 0.22
N TRP A 126 -3.19 -15.27 1.15
CA TRP A 126 -4.16 -14.80 2.14
C TRP A 126 -3.58 -13.65 2.97
N GLY A 127 -4.39 -12.62 3.22
CA GLY A 127 -3.94 -11.39 3.90
C GLY A 127 -3.86 -10.17 2.97
N MET A 128 -4.13 -10.34 1.68
CA MET A 128 -4.35 -9.22 0.78
C MET A 128 -5.69 -8.55 1.06
N LEU A 129 -5.74 -7.25 0.82
CA LEU A 129 -6.94 -6.47 1.05
C LEU A 129 -7.52 -6.00 -0.29
N HIS A 130 -8.83 -6.09 -0.39
CA HIS A 130 -9.60 -5.68 -1.55
C HIS A 130 -10.60 -4.60 -1.15
N GLY A 131 -10.71 -3.56 -1.95
CA GLY A 131 -11.66 -2.50 -1.68
C GLY A 131 -11.50 -1.36 -2.68
N ARG A 132 -12.27 -0.31 -2.49
CA ARG A 132 -12.21 0.90 -3.32
C ARG A 132 -11.94 2.10 -2.44
N ALA A 133 -10.97 2.91 -2.84
CA ALA A 133 -10.69 4.15 -2.14
C ALA A 133 -11.90 5.09 -2.19
N SER A 134 -12.09 5.83 -1.12
CA SER A 134 -13.13 6.88 -1.06
C SER A 134 -12.86 7.96 -2.10
N SER A 135 -13.94 8.60 -2.58
CA SER A 135 -13.83 9.80 -3.39
C SER A 135 -13.49 10.99 -2.52
N GLY A 136 -12.81 11.98 -3.07
CA GLY A 136 -12.52 13.24 -2.40
C GLY A 136 -11.14 13.79 -2.72
N PRO A 137 -10.77 14.92 -2.12
CA PRO A 137 -9.47 15.52 -2.32
C PRO A 137 -8.37 14.65 -1.74
N VAL A 138 -7.27 14.52 -2.47
CA VAL A 138 -6.07 13.79 -2.06
C VAL A 138 -4.82 14.61 -2.32
N THR A 139 -3.88 14.56 -1.39
CA THR A 139 -2.51 15.04 -1.60
C THR A 139 -1.63 13.85 -1.87
N PHE A 140 -0.84 13.89 -2.91
CA PHE A 140 0.13 12.85 -3.22
C PHE A 140 1.55 13.39 -3.19
N ALA A 141 2.49 12.55 -2.79
CA ALA A 141 3.92 12.86 -2.79
C ALA A 141 4.72 11.64 -3.23
N ARG A 142 5.83 11.89 -3.91
CA ARG A 142 6.81 10.87 -4.23
C ARG A 142 8.21 11.41 -4.01
N ILE A 143 9.04 10.64 -3.34
CA ILE A 143 10.48 10.85 -3.26
C ILE A 143 11.14 9.77 -4.12
N THR A 144 12.11 10.17 -4.93
CA THR A 144 12.84 9.26 -5.81
C THR A 144 14.30 9.67 -5.89
N THR A 145 15.16 8.77 -6.34
CA THR A 145 16.57 9.03 -6.62
C THR A 145 16.78 9.21 -8.12
N ASP A 146 17.69 10.11 -8.47
CA ASP A 146 18.30 10.21 -9.79
C ASP A 146 19.74 9.73 -9.65
N ASP A 147 19.95 8.45 -9.86
CA ASP A 147 21.23 7.78 -9.62
C ASP A 147 22.31 8.25 -10.60
N VAL A 148 21.92 8.75 -11.78
CA VAL A 148 22.84 9.29 -12.77
C VAL A 148 23.42 10.64 -12.31
N GLN A 149 22.58 11.47 -11.69
CA GLN A 149 22.97 12.79 -11.22
C GLN A 149 23.33 12.82 -9.72
N GLY A 150 23.14 11.72 -9.01
CA GLY A 150 23.35 11.64 -7.57
C GLY A 150 22.40 12.56 -6.77
N GLN A 151 21.16 12.74 -7.23
CA GLN A 151 20.22 13.67 -6.64
C GLN A 151 19.01 12.93 -6.07
N ILE A 152 18.46 13.47 -4.98
CA ILE A 152 17.14 13.10 -4.49
C ILE A 152 16.14 14.12 -5.03
N ARG A 153 15.07 13.63 -5.62
CA ARG A 153 13.98 14.45 -6.15
C ARG A 153 12.69 14.14 -5.41
N ALA A 154 11.87 15.17 -5.25
CA ALA A 154 10.53 15.02 -4.70
C ALA A 154 9.53 15.77 -5.58
N TYR A 155 8.35 15.24 -5.71
CA TYR A 155 7.20 15.98 -6.23
C TYR A 155 6.00 15.79 -5.30
N VAL A 156 5.22 16.85 -5.20
CA VAL A 156 4.00 16.89 -4.41
C VAL A 156 2.91 17.51 -5.26
N GLY A 157 1.71 17.01 -5.14
CA GLY A 157 0.56 17.55 -5.87
C GLY A 157 -0.76 17.23 -5.18
N GLU A 158 -1.81 17.83 -5.71
CA GLU A 158 -3.18 17.62 -5.27
C GLU A 158 -4.00 17.06 -6.41
N ALA A 159 -4.97 16.21 -6.08
CA ALA A 159 -5.89 15.64 -7.03
C ALA A 159 -7.26 15.37 -6.39
N GLU A 160 -8.22 15.07 -7.22
CA GLU A 160 -9.55 14.61 -6.80
C GLU A 160 -9.68 13.13 -7.10
N ALA A 161 -9.78 12.30 -6.08
CA ALA A 161 -10.06 10.89 -6.22
C ALA A 161 -11.53 10.67 -6.58
N ALA A 162 -11.79 9.92 -7.65
CA ALA A 162 -13.13 9.59 -8.09
C ALA A 162 -13.33 8.10 -8.28
N ILE A 163 -14.36 7.54 -7.67
CA ILE A 163 -14.77 6.15 -7.90
C ILE A 163 -15.57 6.10 -9.20
N LYS A 164 -15.01 5.51 -10.26
CA LYS A 164 -15.81 5.15 -11.43
C LYS A 164 -16.05 3.64 -11.45
N LYS A 165 -17.31 3.24 -11.67
CA LYS A 165 -17.62 1.85 -12.01
C LYS A 165 -16.93 1.55 -13.33
N LEU A 166 -15.88 0.73 -13.30
CA LEU A 166 -15.38 0.11 -14.51
C LEU A 166 -16.53 -0.72 -15.07
N ARG A 167 -17.06 -0.32 -16.23
CA ARG A 167 -17.98 -1.18 -16.96
C ARG A 167 -17.14 -2.37 -17.40
N ALA A 168 -17.52 -3.56 -16.98
CA ALA A 168 -17.01 -4.76 -17.62
C ALA A 168 -17.33 -4.58 -19.13
N SER A 169 -16.29 -4.54 -19.96
CA SER A 169 -16.49 -4.65 -21.40
C SER A 169 -17.11 -6.02 -21.60
N SER A 170 -18.38 -6.07 -21.98
CA SER A 170 -18.95 -7.29 -22.55
C SER A 170 -18.08 -7.61 -23.77
N ALA A 171 -17.22 -8.61 -23.64
CA ALA A 171 -16.60 -9.22 -24.79
C ALA A 171 -17.74 -9.83 -25.62
N ASN A 172 -18.01 -9.25 -26.78
CA ASN A 172 -18.71 -9.91 -27.87
C ASN A 172 -17.73 -10.81 -28.61
#